data_7248815ce528777fdd3b14d28e5aad03
#
_entry.id   7248815ce528777fdd3b14d28e5aad03
#
_cell.length_a   1.000
_cell.length_b   1.000
_cell.length_c   1.000
_cell.angle_alpha   90.00
_cell.angle_beta   90.00
_cell.angle_gamma   90.00
#
_symmetry.space_group_name_H-M   'P 1'
#
loop_
_entity.id
_entity.type
_entity.pdbx_description
1 polymer ?
#
loop_
_entity_poly.entity_id
_entity_poly.type
_entity_poly.pdbx_seq_one_letter_code
_entity_poly.pdbx_strand_id
1 'polypeptide(L)'
;MLSEQDLVSALLISTGQKQKIVYMLTGHGEKHIDDSDIESEGFGLARAGLVGDNYIVKSLNLKQSESVPDDAAVLIVAGPSSSILMDEREKIEAYLEDSGRAMFLIDDAASSQMNQLLNKWGIHLPKGTIIDESSSANSDPRSPIVRRANYIEGHQITEPLDDTFFIEATGIVDVIERAPEGLPPNPDEINITHIPLAATSLVSCISMKQDDMDCSDPAVLNGPFPIAMAIESVAMVGQKAPRVDIGEEIPTTHIIVFGDSDFASNKYYRALNNGDFFLNSVDWLTKNYDLISIRAKPHAFRQLVIDPKEFDFIRYSSWFLVPSGIIMLAVIAWWRRR
;
A
#
# COMPACT_ATOMS: atom_id res chain seq x y z
N MET A 1 17.19 24.01 -8.08
CA MET A 1 17.94 23.55 -6.90
C MET A 1 18.05 22.04 -7.06
N LEU A 2 19.24 21.47 -7.01
CA LEU A 2 19.40 20.01 -7.00
C LEU A 2 18.84 19.52 -5.66
N SER A 3 17.95 18.54 -5.69
CA SER A 3 17.44 17.89 -4.49
C SER A 3 18.51 16.95 -3.93
N GLU A 4 18.41 16.60 -2.65
CA GLU A 4 19.27 15.58 -2.02
C GLU A 4 19.12 14.23 -2.73
N GLN A 5 17.94 13.93 -3.23
CA GLN A 5 17.60 12.75 -4.03
C GLN A 5 18.31 12.76 -5.41
N ASP A 6 18.40 13.92 -6.09
CA ASP A 6 19.16 14.05 -7.35
C ASP A 6 20.66 13.74 -7.13
N LEU A 7 21.20 14.15 -5.97
CA LEU A 7 22.60 13.89 -5.61
C LEU A 7 22.85 12.40 -5.32
N VAL A 8 21.94 11.77 -4.58
CA VAL A 8 22.02 10.32 -4.27
C VAL A 8 21.89 9.51 -5.56
N SER A 9 20.94 9.83 -6.44
CA SER A 9 20.77 9.16 -7.74
C SER A 9 22.02 9.32 -8.61
N ALA A 10 22.61 10.51 -8.66
CA ALA A 10 23.86 10.74 -9.38
C ALA A 10 25.05 9.94 -8.82
N LEU A 11 25.11 9.81 -7.49
CA LEU A 11 26.12 8.99 -6.79
C LEU A 11 25.94 7.50 -7.13
N LEU A 12 24.72 6.97 -7.07
CA LEU A 12 24.40 5.58 -7.42
C LEU A 12 24.78 5.25 -8.87
N ILE A 13 24.48 6.15 -9.80
CA ILE A 13 24.88 6.02 -11.20
C ILE A 13 26.40 6.04 -11.34
N SER A 14 27.10 6.93 -10.60
CA SER A 14 28.55 7.06 -10.67
C SER A 14 29.30 5.88 -10.06
N THR A 15 28.70 5.17 -9.12
CA THR A 15 29.27 3.94 -8.51
C THR A 15 29.09 2.71 -9.40
N GLY A 16 28.45 2.85 -10.57
CA GLY A 16 28.25 1.74 -11.51
C GLY A 16 27.18 0.74 -11.08
N GLN A 17 26.32 1.11 -10.14
CA GLN A 17 25.22 0.27 -9.73
C GLN A 17 24.22 0.13 -10.88
N LYS A 18 23.99 -1.11 -11.34
CA LYS A 18 23.09 -1.40 -12.47
C LYS A 18 21.66 -1.03 -12.07
N GLN A 19 21.00 -0.20 -12.88
CA GLN A 19 19.62 0.15 -12.67
C GLN A 19 18.73 -1.10 -12.73
N LYS A 20 17.83 -1.22 -11.76
CA LYS A 20 16.82 -2.29 -11.72
C LYS A 20 15.59 -1.85 -12.49
N ILE A 21 14.92 -2.81 -13.14
CA ILE A 21 13.75 -2.53 -13.98
C ILE A 21 12.48 -2.92 -13.22
N VAL A 22 11.58 -1.95 -13.09
CA VAL A 22 10.23 -2.13 -12.54
C VAL A 22 9.25 -2.18 -13.72
N TYR A 23 8.50 -3.26 -13.83
CA TYR A 23 7.46 -3.40 -14.82
C TYR A 23 6.09 -3.10 -14.22
N MET A 24 5.34 -2.21 -14.86
CA MET A 24 3.95 -1.89 -14.53
C MET A 24 3.04 -2.65 -15.51
N LEU A 25 2.17 -3.51 -14.99
CA LEU A 25 1.18 -4.24 -15.80
C LEU A 25 0.22 -3.26 -16.47
N THR A 26 -0.16 -3.55 -17.70
CA THR A 26 -1.11 -2.76 -18.49
C THR A 26 -1.97 -3.67 -19.34
N GLY A 27 -3.20 -3.24 -19.65
CA GLY A 27 -4.12 -3.97 -20.53
C GLY A 27 -5.44 -4.34 -19.87
N HIS A 28 -5.60 -4.09 -18.56
CA HIS A 28 -6.80 -4.42 -17.78
C HIS A 28 -7.37 -3.19 -17.07
N GLY A 29 -7.02 -1.97 -17.52
CA GLY A 29 -7.48 -0.71 -16.95
C GLY A 29 -6.72 -0.28 -15.71
N GLU A 30 -5.47 -0.74 -15.56
CA GLU A 30 -4.57 -0.33 -14.50
C GLU A 30 -4.27 1.18 -14.56
N LYS A 31 -3.81 1.73 -13.45
CA LYS A 31 -3.45 3.16 -13.32
C LYS A 31 -2.35 3.56 -14.33
N HIS A 32 -2.55 4.66 -15.04
CA HIS A 32 -1.65 5.12 -16.09
C HIS A 32 -0.37 5.75 -15.55
N ILE A 33 0.79 5.19 -15.88
CA ILE A 33 2.10 5.67 -15.40
C ILE A 33 2.61 6.95 -16.09
N ASP A 34 2.07 7.31 -17.24
CA ASP A 34 2.45 8.50 -17.99
C ASP A 34 1.50 9.70 -17.71
N ASP A 35 0.46 9.50 -16.90
CA ASP A 35 -0.44 10.55 -16.52
C ASP A 35 0.24 11.45 -15.47
N SER A 36 0.50 12.70 -15.84
CA SER A 36 1.16 13.69 -14.99
C SER A 36 0.21 14.69 -14.32
N ASP A 37 -1.11 14.55 -14.54
CA ASP A 37 -2.10 15.39 -13.87
C ASP A 37 -2.15 15.02 -12.37
N ILE A 38 -1.83 15.99 -11.52
CA ILE A 38 -1.73 15.81 -10.06
C ILE A 38 -3.09 15.55 -9.39
N GLU A 39 -4.19 15.85 -10.04
CA GLU A 39 -5.55 15.60 -9.55
C GLU A 39 -6.15 14.29 -10.09
N SER A 40 -5.40 13.58 -10.95
CA SER A 40 -5.84 12.33 -11.54
C SER A 40 -5.55 11.12 -10.65
N GLU A 41 -6.18 10.01 -10.98
CA GLU A 41 -5.87 8.69 -10.41
C GLU A 41 -4.71 7.97 -11.12
N GLY A 42 -3.96 8.68 -11.99
CA GLY A 42 -2.77 8.16 -12.65
C GLY A 42 -1.59 7.94 -11.69
N PHE A 43 -0.54 7.28 -12.17
CA PHE A 43 0.67 6.92 -11.39
C PHE A 43 1.92 7.66 -11.86
N GLY A 44 1.78 8.83 -12.48
CA GLY A 44 2.91 9.63 -12.94
C GLY A 44 3.85 10.09 -11.81
N LEU A 45 3.31 10.43 -10.64
CA LEU A 45 4.12 10.79 -9.47
C LEU A 45 4.82 9.56 -8.87
N ALA A 46 4.15 8.42 -8.79
CA ALA A 46 4.76 7.16 -8.36
C ALA A 46 5.90 6.75 -9.30
N ARG A 47 5.68 6.85 -10.62
CA ARG A 47 6.74 6.64 -11.61
C ARG A 47 7.90 7.62 -11.43
N ALA A 48 7.62 8.91 -11.23
CA ALA A 48 8.67 9.90 -11.01
C ALA A 48 9.49 9.61 -9.75
N GLY A 49 8.84 9.15 -8.67
CA GLY A 49 9.51 8.69 -7.45
C GLY A 49 10.45 7.52 -7.72
N LEU A 50 9.98 6.47 -8.43
CA LEU A 50 10.80 5.32 -8.80
C LEU A 50 12.01 5.72 -9.66
N VAL A 51 11.82 6.62 -10.63
CA VAL A 51 12.92 7.13 -11.45
C VAL A 51 13.90 7.92 -10.59
N GLY A 52 13.39 8.70 -9.60
CA GLY A 52 14.21 9.39 -8.60
C GLY A 52 15.05 8.43 -7.74
N ASP A 53 14.55 7.24 -7.45
CA ASP A 53 15.25 6.17 -6.72
C ASP A 53 16.11 5.26 -7.66
N ASN A 54 16.42 5.77 -8.88
CA ASN A 54 17.29 5.11 -9.85
C ASN A 54 16.73 3.81 -10.47
N TYR A 55 15.38 3.67 -10.54
CA TYR A 55 14.75 2.58 -11.27
C TYR A 55 14.44 2.96 -12.73
N ILE A 56 14.45 1.96 -13.61
CA ILE A 56 13.87 2.07 -14.94
C ILE A 56 12.45 1.55 -14.87
N VAL A 57 11.47 2.38 -15.21
CA VAL A 57 10.05 2.00 -15.19
C VAL A 57 9.57 1.74 -16.61
N LYS A 58 9.00 0.55 -16.85
CA LYS A 58 8.47 0.11 -18.15
C LYS A 58 7.04 -0.41 -18.02
N SER A 59 6.21 -0.18 -19.03
CA SER A 59 4.91 -0.84 -19.15
C SER A 59 5.08 -2.26 -19.68
N LEU A 60 4.27 -3.21 -19.17
CA LEU A 60 4.22 -4.59 -19.62
C LEU A 60 2.79 -4.96 -19.99
N ASN A 61 2.58 -5.47 -21.21
CA ASN A 61 1.31 -6.03 -21.62
C ASN A 61 1.47 -7.53 -21.87
N LEU A 62 0.91 -8.35 -20.98
CA LEU A 62 1.06 -9.82 -21.03
C LEU A 62 0.28 -10.48 -22.18
N LYS A 63 -0.66 -9.78 -22.83
CA LYS A 63 -1.27 -10.24 -24.09
C LYS A 63 -0.28 -10.29 -25.24
N GLN A 64 0.75 -9.44 -25.17
CA GLN A 64 1.76 -9.28 -26.23
C GLN A 64 3.09 -9.93 -25.86
N SER A 65 3.27 -10.33 -24.60
CA SER A 65 4.50 -10.93 -24.09
C SER A 65 4.28 -12.41 -23.78
N GLU A 66 5.27 -13.25 -24.04
CA GLU A 66 5.21 -14.69 -23.73
C GLU A 66 5.29 -14.95 -22.23
N SER A 67 6.01 -14.10 -21.48
CA SER A 67 6.20 -14.19 -20.03
C SER A 67 6.45 -12.79 -19.44
N VAL A 68 6.53 -12.71 -18.11
CA VAL A 68 7.18 -11.57 -17.44
C VAL A 68 8.67 -11.59 -17.81
N PRO A 69 9.27 -10.47 -18.22
CA PRO A 69 10.68 -10.45 -18.63
C PRO A 69 11.65 -10.86 -17.50
N ASP A 70 12.70 -11.61 -17.85
CA ASP A 70 13.71 -12.08 -16.88
C ASP A 70 14.50 -10.93 -16.21
N ASP A 71 14.50 -9.73 -16.81
CA ASP A 71 15.14 -8.54 -16.25
C ASP A 71 14.22 -7.76 -15.30
N ALA A 72 13.01 -8.28 -15.03
CA ALA A 72 12.07 -7.69 -14.09
C ALA A 72 12.59 -7.82 -12.64
N ALA A 73 12.96 -6.70 -12.05
CA ALA A 73 13.26 -6.65 -10.62
C ALA A 73 12.00 -6.71 -9.76
N VAL A 74 10.91 -6.09 -10.25
CA VAL A 74 9.56 -6.11 -9.63
C VAL A 74 8.52 -5.99 -10.74
N LEU A 75 7.42 -6.74 -10.59
CA LEU A 75 6.18 -6.56 -11.33
C LEU A 75 5.17 -5.82 -10.43
N ILE A 76 4.59 -4.73 -10.92
CA ILE A 76 3.54 -3.98 -10.20
C ILE A 76 2.22 -4.10 -10.97
N VAL A 77 1.16 -4.49 -10.26
CA VAL A 77 -0.23 -4.51 -10.74
C VAL A 77 -1.01 -3.49 -9.93
N ALA A 78 -1.42 -2.40 -10.55
CA ALA A 78 -1.99 -1.24 -9.87
C ALA A 78 -3.42 -0.94 -10.33
N GLY A 79 -4.41 -1.31 -9.52
CA GLY A 79 -5.82 -1.00 -9.73
C GLY A 79 -6.38 -1.55 -11.04
N PRO A 80 -6.28 -2.86 -11.35
CA PRO A 80 -6.90 -3.42 -12.54
C PRO A 80 -8.42 -3.28 -12.43
N SER A 81 -9.06 -2.69 -13.43
CA SER A 81 -10.52 -2.49 -13.49
C SER A 81 -11.25 -3.58 -14.30
N SER A 82 -10.52 -4.44 -14.96
CA SER A 82 -11.05 -5.60 -15.70
C SER A 82 -10.27 -6.87 -15.40
N SER A 83 -10.89 -8.03 -15.72
CA SER A 83 -10.31 -9.34 -15.43
C SER A 83 -9.00 -9.59 -16.18
N ILE A 84 -8.01 -10.07 -15.44
CA ILE A 84 -6.80 -10.66 -16.02
C ILE A 84 -7.17 -12.02 -16.61
N LEU A 85 -6.79 -12.29 -17.85
CA LEU A 85 -7.10 -13.54 -18.53
C LEU A 85 -6.32 -14.71 -17.91
N MET A 86 -6.82 -15.92 -18.10
CA MET A 86 -6.23 -17.11 -17.49
C MET A 86 -4.76 -17.33 -17.91
N ASP A 87 -4.46 -17.15 -19.20
CA ASP A 87 -3.08 -17.28 -19.71
C ASP A 87 -2.13 -16.21 -19.16
N GLU A 88 -2.61 -14.99 -18.94
CA GLU A 88 -1.83 -13.90 -18.33
C GLU A 88 -1.59 -14.16 -16.86
N ARG A 89 -2.61 -14.67 -16.14
CA ARG A 89 -2.46 -15.09 -14.76
C ARG A 89 -1.44 -16.20 -14.62
N GLU A 90 -1.46 -17.21 -15.47
CA GLU A 90 -0.47 -18.30 -15.48
C GLU A 90 0.96 -17.77 -15.69
N LYS A 91 1.15 -16.73 -16.52
CA LYS A 91 2.45 -16.07 -16.68
C LYS A 91 2.92 -15.36 -15.40
N ILE A 92 2.00 -14.70 -14.69
CA ILE A 92 2.32 -14.07 -13.41
C ILE A 92 2.64 -15.13 -12.35
N GLU A 93 1.84 -16.21 -12.30
CA GLU A 93 2.07 -17.33 -11.38
C GLU A 93 3.43 -17.97 -11.61
N ALA A 94 3.78 -18.29 -12.86
CA ALA A 94 5.08 -18.86 -13.22
C ALA A 94 6.25 -17.93 -12.82
N TYR A 95 6.11 -16.61 -13.02
CA TYR A 95 7.10 -15.63 -12.58
C TYR A 95 7.28 -15.63 -11.06
N LEU A 96 6.18 -15.70 -10.30
CA LEU A 96 6.23 -15.72 -8.83
C LEU A 96 6.79 -17.06 -8.32
N GLU A 97 6.45 -18.18 -8.94
CA GLU A 97 6.98 -19.50 -8.61
C GLU A 97 8.48 -19.62 -8.88
N ASP A 98 9.03 -18.81 -9.78
CA ASP A 98 10.48 -18.69 -10.05
C ASP A 98 11.14 -17.56 -9.21
N SER A 99 10.73 -17.40 -7.97
CA SER A 99 11.28 -16.40 -7.05
C SER A 99 11.09 -14.94 -7.48
N GLY A 100 10.06 -14.70 -8.27
CA GLY A 100 9.67 -13.37 -8.71
C GLY A 100 9.23 -12.46 -7.55
N ARG A 101 9.21 -11.17 -7.82
CA ARG A 101 8.83 -10.14 -6.85
C ARG A 101 7.73 -9.29 -7.42
N ALA A 102 6.62 -9.16 -6.70
CA ALA A 102 5.48 -8.40 -7.16
C ALA A 102 4.86 -7.52 -6.09
N MET A 103 4.25 -6.44 -6.55
CA MET A 103 3.38 -5.59 -5.76
C MET A 103 2.00 -5.54 -6.39
N PHE A 104 0.99 -5.85 -5.60
CA PHE A 104 -0.41 -5.82 -5.98
C PHE A 104 -1.12 -4.72 -5.19
N LEU A 105 -1.67 -3.74 -5.89
CA LEU A 105 -2.49 -2.69 -5.33
C LEU A 105 -3.90 -2.91 -5.86
N ILE A 106 -4.82 -3.39 -5.00
CA ILE A 106 -6.09 -3.97 -5.43
C ILE A 106 -7.25 -3.28 -4.74
N ASP A 107 -8.10 -2.65 -5.52
CA ASP A 107 -9.34 -2.04 -5.06
C ASP A 107 -10.44 -3.10 -4.88
N ASP A 108 -11.47 -2.82 -4.07
CA ASP A 108 -12.58 -3.75 -3.80
C ASP A 108 -13.21 -4.30 -5.09
N ALA A 109 -13.38 -3.47 -6.12
CA ALA A 109 -13.96 -3.88 -7.40
C ALA A 109 -13.20 -5.02 -8.09
N ALA A 110 -11.88 -5.11 -7.90
CA ALA A 110 -11.02 -6.12 -8.50
C ALA A 110 -10.73 -7.32 -7.57
N SER A 111 -11.10 -7.26 -6.29
CA SER A 111 -10.73 -8.23 -5.25
C SER A 111 -11.07 -9.68 -5.64
N SER A 112 -12.29 -9.94 -6.12
CA SER A 112 -12.74 -11.28 -6.47
C SER A 112 -11.98 -11.94 -7.62
N GLN A 113 -11.41 -11.15 -8.53
CA GLN A 113 -10.61 -11.62 -9.65
C GLN A 113 -9.18 -11.89 -9.22
N MET A 114 -8.62 -10.99 -8.42
CA MET A 114 -7.27 -11.13 -7.90
C MET A 114 -7.14 -12.25 -6.88
N ASN A 115 -8.21 -12.57 -6.14
CA ASN A 115 -8.23 -13.71 -5.21
C ASN A 115 -7.90 -15.05 -5.90
N GLN A 116 -8.18 -15.21 -7.21
CA GLN A 116 -7.80 -16.43 -7.95
C GLN A 116 -6.28 -16.62 -8.01
N LEU A 117 -5.51 -15.52 -8.03
CA LEU A 117 -4.05 -15.53 -7.97
C LEU A 117 -3.55 -15.57 -6.52
N LEU A 118 -4.07 -14.66 -5.67
CA LEU A 118 -3.54 -14.40 -4.34
C LEU A 118 -3.85 -15.51 -3.33
N ASN A 119 -4.94 -16.25 -3.51
CA ASN A 119 -5.26 -17.40 -2.65
C ASN A 119 -4.16 -18.48 -2.66
N LYS A 120 -3.41 -18.62 -3.75
CA LYS A 120 -2.25 -19.54 -3.80
C LYS A 120 -1.15 -19.11 -2.81
N TRP A 121 -1.09 -17.83 -2.50
CA TRP A 121 -0.13 -17.24 -1.56
C TRP A 121 -0.76 -17.02 -0.17
N GLY A 122 -1.92 -17.66 0.08
CA GLY A 122 -2.61 -17.60 1.36
C GLY A 122 -3.28 -16.27 1.68
N ILE A 123 -3.50 -15.43 0.68
CA ILE A 123 -4.13 -14.11 0.83
C ILE A 123 -5.50 -14.11 0.17
N HIS A 124 -6.48 -13.57 0.89
CA HIS A 124 -7.82 -13.30 0.40
C HIS A 124 -8.23 -11.86 0.67
N LEU A 125 -8.74 -11.18 -0.35
CA LEU A 125 -9.35 -9.86 -0.21
C LEU A 125 -10.87 -10.06 -0.15
N PRO A 126 -11.51 -9.88 1.00
CA PRO A 126 -12.96 -9.94 1.11
C PRO A 126 -13.59 -8.81 0.31
N LYS A 127 -14.78 -9.07 -0.23
CA LYS A 127 -15.53 -8.04 -0.92
C LYS A 127 -16.06 -7.01 0.09
N GLY A 128 -15.94 -5.73 -0.25
CA GLY A 128 -16.42 -4.61 0.56
C GLY A 128 -15.33 -3.64 0.96
N THR A 129 -15.74 -2.49 1.44
CA THR A 129 -14.88 -1.38 1.83
C THR A 129 -14.73 -1.34 3.34
N ILE A 130 -13.52 -1.04 3.80
CA ILE A 130 -13.22 -0.81 5.21
C ILE A 130 -13.92 0.46 5.68
N ILE A 131 -14.59 0.35 6.83
CA ILE A 131 -15.18 1.45 7.59
C ILE A 131 -14.40 1.57 8.89
N ASP A 132 -13.80 2.72 9.15
CA ASP A 132 -13.06 2.99 10.39
C ASP A 132 -13.44 4.36 10.96
N GLU A 133 -14.43 4.38 11.84
CA GLU A 133 -14.90 5.63 12.47
C GLU A 133 -13.87 6.25 13.43
N SER A 134 -12.97 5.44 13.96
CA SER A 134 -12.01 5.90 14.99
C SER A 134 -10.75 6.52 14.39
N SER A 135 -10.42 6.18 13.16
CA SER A 135 -9.23 6.68 12.46
C SER A 135 -9.50 6.89 10.98
N SER A 136 -10.15 8.00 10.65
CA SER A 136 -10.53 8.34 9.28
C SER A 136 -10.25 9.80 8.94
N ALA A 137 -10.15 10.09 7.64
CA ALA A 137 -9.93 11.42 7.11
C ALA A 137 -11.26 12.15 6.88
N ASN A 138 -11.27 13.47 7.12
CA ASN A 138 -12.37 14.37 6.76
C ASN A 138 -13.76 13.93 7.26
N SER A 139 -13.83 13.15 8.35
CA SER A 139 -15.06 12.54 8.87
C SER A 139 -15.73 11.57 7.89
N ASP A 140 -15.00 11.03 6.93
CA ASP A 140 -15.47 9.93 6.08
C ASP A 140 -14.85 8.60 6.55
N PRO A 141 -15.63 7.72 7.20
CA PRO A 141 -15.13 6.45 7.72
C PRO A 141 -14.58 5.49 6.65
N ARG A 142 -14.88 5.71 5.36
CA ARG A 142 -14.34 4.94 4.23
C ARG A 142 -12.94 5.38 3.83
N SER A 143 -12.42 6.39 4.49
CA SER A 143 -11.09 6.94 4.22
C SER A 143 -10.17 6.73 5.43
N PRO A 144 -9.76 5.48 5.73
CA PRO A 144 -8.98 5.16 6.92
C PRO A 144 -7.59 5.80 6.88
N ILE A 145 -7.16 6.26 8.06
CA ILE A 145 -5.78 6.68 8.32
C ILE A 145 -5.11 5.60 9.15
N VAL A 146 -4.06 5.00 8.62
CA VAL A 146 -3.19 4.13 9.41
C VAL A 146 -2.21 5.00 10.17
N ARG A 147 -2.35 5.00 11.49
CA ARG A 147 -1.47 5.72 12.40
C ARG A 147 -0.17 4.94 12.63
N ARG A 148 0.91 5.64 13.00
CA ARG A 148 2.20 5.02 13.28
C ARG A 148 2.11 3.82 14.25
N ALA A 149 1.21 3.85 15.22
CA ALA A 149 1.02 2.76 16.17
C ALA A 149 0.37 1.49 15.57
N ASN A 150 -0.16 1.58 14.36
CA ASN A 150 -0.84 0.48 13.67
C ASN A 150 0.02 -0.15 12.58
N TYR A 151 1.30 0.23 12.49
CA TYR A 151 2.29 -0.47 11.68
C TYR A 151 2.97 -1.58 12.48
N ILE A 152 3.48 -2.58 11.76
CA ILE A 152 4.36 -3.56 12.37
C ILE A 152 5.67 -2.89 12.82
N GLU A 153 6.09 -3.16 14.05
CA GLU A 153 7.34 -2.62 14.60
C GLU A 153 8.57 -3.27 13.97
N GLY A 154 9.60 -2.47 13.73
CA GLY A 154 10.92 -2.95 13.28
C GLY A 154 10.98 -3.44 11.84
N HIS A 155 9.91 -3.28 11.04
CA HIS A 155 9.96 -3.62 9.62
C HIS A 155 10.51 -2.47 8.79
N GLN A 156 11.46 -2.76 7.90
CA GLN A 156 12.18 -1.75 7.11
C GLN A 156 11.27 -0.82 6.31
N ILE A 157 10.17 -1.33 5.77
CA ILE A 157 9.20 -0.54 5.01
C ILE A 157 8.52 0.52 5.88
N THR A 158 8.10 0.13 7.09
CA THR A 158 7.20 0.92 7.94
C THR A 158 7.93 1.73 9.02
N GLU A 159 9.14 1.32 9.40
CA GLU A 159 9.94 2.00 10.43
C GLU A 159 10.07 3.53 10.20
N PRO A 160 10.35 4.04 8.98
CA PRO A 160 10.50 5.46 8.74
C PRO A 160 9.18 6.21 8.54
N LEU A 161 8.04 5.51 8.50
CA LEU A 161 6.73 6.13 8.22
C LEU A 161 6.11 6.74 9.49
N ASP A 162 5.39 7.85 9.32
CA ASP A 162 4.46 8.34 10.32
C ASP A 162 3.06 7.79 10.00
N ASP A 163 2.15 8.61 9.50
CA ASP A 163 0.79 8.17 9.16
C ASP A 163 0.64 8.00 7.64
N THR A 164 -0.24 7.10 7.19
CA THR A 164 -0.66 6.97 5.80
C THR A 164 -2.17 7.03 5.66
N PHE A 165 -2.62 7.37 4.46
CA PHE A 165 -4.02 7.60 4.15
C PHE A 165 -4.45 6.69 3.01
N PHE A 166 -5.61 6.06 3.17
CA PHE A 166 -6.20 5.15 2.17
C PHE A 166 -7.62 5.59 1.83
N ILE A 167 -8.12 5.18 0.67
CA ILE A 167 -9.45 5.53 0.21
C ILE A 167 -10.20 4.29 -0.24
N GLU A 168 -11.38 4.08 0.33
CA GLU A 168 -12.25 2.95 0.00
C GLU A 168 -11.49 1.61 -0.03
N ALA A 169 -10.49 1.49 0.85
CA ALA A 169 -9.64 0.31 0.92
C ALA A 169 -10.44 -0.95 1.27
N THR A 170 -10.02 -2.10 0.72
CA THR A 170 -10.46 -3.41 1.18
C THR A 170 -9.46 -4.00 2.19
N GLY A 171 -9.93 -4.93 3.03
CA GLY A 171 -9.06 -5.62 3.98
C GLY A 171 -8.33 -6.79 3.33
N ILE A 172 -7.29 -7.26 4.01
CA ILE A 172 -6.53 -8.45 3.62
C ILE A 172 -6.71 -9.50 4.70
N VAL A 173 -7.07 -10.72 4.32
CA VAL A 173 -7.29 -11.84 5.23
C VAL A 173 -6.28 -12.95 4.92
N ASP A 174 -5.64 -13.46 5.96
CA ASP A 174 -4.80 -14.67 5.89
C ASP A 174 -5.73 -15.89 5.87
N VAL A 175 -5.62 -16.71 4.83
CA VAL A 175 -6.43 -17.92 4.64
C VAL A 175 -5.61 -19.20 4.72
N ILE A 176 -4.35 -19.12 5.21
CA ILE A 176 -3.54 -20.31 5.44
C ILE A 176 -4.06 -21.02 6.69
N GLU A 177 -4.51 -22.26 6.53
CA GLU A 177 -4.74 -23.17 7.65
C GLU A 177 -3.38 -23.60 8.22
N ARG A 178 -2.97 -22.97 9.32
CA ARG A 178 -1.76 -23.35 10.03
C ARG A 178 -2.05 -24.53 10.93
N ALA A 179 -1.10 -25.48 11.00
CA ALA A 179 -1.17 -26.57 11.98
C ALA A 179 -1.34 -26.02 13.41
N PRO A 180 -2.14 -26.66 14.28
CA PRO A 180 -2.27 -26.25 15.67
C PRO A 180 -0.90 -26.14 16.36
N GLU A 181 -0.74 -25.15 17.24
CA GLU A 181 0.49 -24.98 18.02
C GLU A 181 0.90 -26.29 18.71
N GLY A 182 2.16 -26.69 18.49
CA GLY A 182 2.75 -27.89 19.12
C GLY A 182 2.83 -29.12 18.23
N LEU A 183 2.30 -29.11 17.01
CA LEU A 183 2.57 -30.14 16.02
C LEU A 183 3.75 -29.73 15.13
N PRO A 184 4.62 -30.69 14.74
CA PRO A 184 5.67 -30.37 13.77
C PRO A 184 5.00 -29.93 12.46
N PRO A 185 5.53 -28.88 11.79
CA PRO A 185 5.03 -28.47 10.49
C PRO A 185 5.08 -29.64 9.51
N ASN A 186 4.06 -29.78 8.69
CA ASN A 186 4.02 -30.78 7.63
C ASN A 186 5.21 -30.47 6.68
N PRO A 187 6.12 -31.42 6.40
CA PRO A 187 7.25 -31.19 5.51
C PRO A 187 6.85 -30.84 4.07
N ASP A 188 5.58 -31.04 3.71
CA ASP A 188 4.99 -30.62 2.43
C ASP A 188 4.27 -29.25 2.54
N GLU A 189 4.23 -28.63 3.72
CA GLU A 189 3.67 -27.27 3.89
C GLU A 189 4.61 -26.23 3.27
N ILE A 190 4.02 -25.43 2.41
CA ILE A 190 4.70 -24.27 1.81
C ILE A 190 5.01 -23.29 2.93
N ASN A 191 6.28 -22.98 3.12
CA ASN A 191 6.72 -22.01 4.13
C ASN A 191 6.40 -20.59 3.64
N ILE A 192 5.14 -20.18 3.76
CA ILE A 192 4.69 -18.81 3.48
C ILE A 192 4.61 -18.05 4.81
N THR A 193 5.31 -16.93 4.88
CA THR A 193 5.25 -16.00 5.99
C THR A 193 4.44 -14.77 5.59
N HIS A 194 3.41 -14.44 6.36
CA HIS A 194 2.62 -13.23 6.21
C HIS A 194 3.03 -12.20 7.26
N ILE A 195 3.35 -11.00 6.80
CA ILE A 195 3.77 -9.88 7.64
C ILE A 195 2.77 -8.74 7.43
N PRO A 196 1.83 -8.49 8.37
CA PRO A 196 0.88 -7.39 8.25
C PRO A 196 1.62 -6.06 8.46
N LEU A 197 1.86 -5.32 7.37
CA LEU A 197 2.63 -4.08 7.41
C LEU A 197 1.87 -2.93 8.07
N ALA A 198 0.60 -2.79 7.73
CA ALA A 198 -0.26 -1.70 8.16
C ALA A 198 -1.68 -2.22 8.39
N ALA A 199 -2.29 -1.86 9.51
CA ALA A 199 -3.62 -2.33 9.88
C ALA A 199 -4.55 -1.17 10.27
N THR A 200 -5.84 -1.42 10.18
CA THR A 200 -6.90 -0.53 10.66
C THR A 200 -7.02 -0.54 12.19
N SER A 201 -7.91 0.28 12.73
CA SER A 201 -8.23 0.23 14.16
C SER A 201 -8.99 -1.04 14.55
N LEU A 202 -9.03 -1.32 15.87
CA LEU A 202 -9.75 -2.48 16.43
C LEU A 202 -11.26 -2.43 16.23
N VAL A 203 -11.82 -1.24 15.97
CA VAL A 203 -13.27 -1.03 15.81
C VAL A 203 -13.68 -0.88 14.36
N SER A 204 -12.77 -1.13 13.43
CA SER A 204 -13.07 -1.11 12.00
C SER A 204 -13.92 -2.32 11.59
N CYS A 205 -14.61 -2.20 10.47
CA CYS A 205 -15.36 -3.30 9.86
C CYS A 205 -15.26 -3.25 8.35
N ILE A 206 -15.67 -4.32 7.67
CA ILE A 206 -15.81 -4.34 6.20
C ILE A 206 -17.29 -4.34 5.85
N SER A 207 -17.77 -3.29 5.20
CA SER A 207 -19.12 -3.18 4.68
C SER A 207 -19.19 -3.53 3.21
N MET A 208 -20.13 -4.41 2.85
CA MET A 208 -20.42 -4.78 1.44
C MET A 208 -21.36 -3.78 0.76
N LYS A 209 -21.94 -2.84 1.50
CA LYS A 209 -22.89 -1.87 1.01
C LYS A 209 -22.28 -0.48 1.06
N GLN A 210 -22.28 0.20 -0.06
CA GLN A 210 -21.70 1.54 -0.19
C GLN A 210 -22.33 2.60 0.75
N ASP A 211 -23.59 2.43 1.12
CA ASP A 211 -24.35 3.39 1.95
C ASP A 211 -24.52 2.94 3.41
N ASP A 212 -24.09 1.73 3.76
CA ASP A 212 -24.26 1.17 5.09
C ASP A 212 -22.92 1.22 5.85
N MET A 213 -22.78 2.23 6.72
CA MET A 213 -21.60 2.43 7.57
C MET A 213 -21.78 1.80 8.96
N ASP A 214 -22.77 0.96 9.15
CA ASP A 214 -23.06 0.35 10.46
C ASP A 214 -22.26 -0.93 10.67
N CYS A 215 -21.23 -0.84 11.50
CA CYS A 215 -20.43 -1.99 11.94
C CYS A 215 -21.12 -2.86 12.99
N SER A 216 -22.34 -2.55 13.41
CA SER A 216 -23.05 -3.31 14.44
C SER A 216 -23.78 -4.55 13.91
N ASP A 217 -23.89 -4.72 12.60
CA ASP A 217 -24.48 -5.92 11.98
C ASP A 217 -23.58 -7.14 12.26
N PRO A 218 -24.09 -8.20 12.90
CA PRO A 218 -23.30 -9.40 13.21
C PRO A 218 -22.82 -10.18 11.95
N ALA A 219 -23.30 -9.86 10.76
CA ALA A 219 -22.85 -10.43 9.50
C ALA A 219 -21.61 -9.71 8.93
N VAL A 220 -21.22 -8.59 9.49
CA VAL A 220 -20.08 -7.78 9.06
C VAL A 220 -18.78 -8.34 9.66
N LEU A 221 -17.72 -8.38 8.86
CA LEU A 221 -16.39 -8.74 9.34
C LEU A 221 -15.85 -7.60 10.22
N ASN A 222 -15.41 -7.94 11.43
CA ASN A 222 -14.82 -6.98 12.37
C ASN A 222 -13.30 -7.01 12.33
N GLY A 223 -12.68 -5.83 12.41
CA GLY A 223 -11.24 -5.63 12.39
C GLY A 223 -10.51 -6.02 13.69
N PRO A 224 -9.22 -5.73 13.78
CA PRO A 224 -8.45 -4.95 12.81
C PRO A 224 -8.17 -5.73 11.53
N PHE A 225 -8.12 -5.03 10.39
CA PHE A 225 -7.73 -5.61 9.11
C PHE A 225 -6.38 -5.06 8.65
N PRO A 226 -5.44 -5.91 8.21
CA PRO A 226 -4.33 -5.44 7.41
C PRO A 226 -4.86 -4.78 6.12
N ILE A 227 -4.35 -3.57 5.81
CA ILE A 227 -4.53 -2.89 4.52
C ILE A 227 -3.31 -3.15 3.63
N ALA A 228 -2.15 -3.39 4.23
CA ALA A 228 -0.93 -3.74 3.55
C ALA A 228 -0.30 -4.97 4.19
N MET A 229 0.15 -5.92 3.35
CA MET A 229 0.76 -7.17 3.80
C MET A 229 1.95 -7.52 2.92
N ALA A 230 3.08 -7.87 3.53
CA ALA A 230 4.20 -8.49 2.86
C ALA A 230 4.12 -10.01 3.01
N ILE A 231 4.54 -10.71 1.96
CA ILE A 231 4.54 -12.16 1.88
C ILE A 231 5.93 -12.59 1.46
N GLU A 232 6.50 -13.51 2.21
CA GLU A 232 7.76 -14.18 1.90
C GLU A 232 7.52 -15.67 1.77
N SER A 233 8.00 -16.28 0.69
CA SER A 233 7.93 -17.73 0.49
C SER A 233 9.29 -18.28 0.10
N VAL A 234 9.76 -19.26 0.85
CA VAL A 234 11.04 -19.96 0.62
C VAL A 234 10.90 -21.11 -0.37
N ALA A 235 9.66 -21.54 -0.65
CA ALA A 235 9.38 -22.66 -1.54
C ALA A 235 8.38 -22.23 -2.63
N MET A 236 8.54 -22.79 -3.82
CA MET A 236 7.57 -22.64 -4.89
C MET A 236 6.28 -23.37 -4.55
N VAL A 237 5.13 -22.75 -4.79
CA VAL A 237 3.81 -23.36 -4.61
C VAL A 237 3.70 -24.58 -5.53
N GLY A 238 3.56 -25.78 -4.93
CA GLY A 238 3.42 -27.03 -5.66
C GLY A 238 4.72 -27.71 -6.13
N GLN A 239 5.88 -27.15 -5.78
CA GLN A 239 7.19 -27.75 -6.08
C GLN A 239 7.96 -28.09 -4.79
N LYS A 240 8.88 -29.05 -4.89
CA LYS A 240 9.81 -29.33 -3.79
C LYS A 240 10.76 -28.15 -3.62
N ALA A 241 11.05 -27.81 -2.36
CA ALA A 241 12.06 -26.80 -2.05
C ALA A 241 13.34 -27.01 -2.87
N PRO A 242 13.90 -25.95 -3.47
CA PRO A 242 15.10 -26.05 -4.27
C PRO A 242 16.24 -26.64 -3.41
N ARG A 243 17.03 -27.56 -3.98
CA ARG A 243 18.28 -27.98 -3.35
C ARG A 243 19.28 -26.85 -3.52
N VAL A 244 19.62 -26.21 -2.42
CA VAL A 244 20.60 -25.13 -2.39
C VAL A 244 21.90 -25.70 -1.82
N ASP A 245 23.03 -25.41 -2.48
CA ASP A 245 24.34 -25.77 -1.98
C ASP A 245 24.70 -24.90 -0.77
N ILE A 246 25.58 -25.44 0.10
CA ILE A 246 25.98 -24.76 1.34
C ILE A 246 26.64 -23.42 0.97
N GLY A 247 25.99 -22.31 1.34
CA GLY A 247 26.47 -20.94 1.11
C GLY A 247 25.76 -20.16 -0.02
N GLU A 248 24.82 -20.77 -0.73
CA GLU A 248 23.95 -20.07 -1.66
C GLU A 248 22.71 -19.50 -0.95
N GLU A 249 22.25 -18.31 -1.37
CA GLU A 249 20.98 -17.76 -0.89
C GLU A 249 19.81 -18.62 -1.39
N ILE A 250 18.91 -18.97 -0.48
CA ILE A 250 17.69 -19.69 -0.83
C ILE A 250 16.82 -18.77 -1.69
N PRO A 251 16.42 -19.17 -2.91
CA PRO A 251 15.52 -18.37 -3.73
C PRO A 251 14.20 -18.13 -2.99
N THR A 252 13.81 -16.87 -2.86
CA THR A 252 12.65 -16.45 -2.08
C THR A 252 11.76 -15.55 -2.92
N THR A 253 10.49 -15.89 -3.02
CA THR A 253 9.44 -15.05 -3.60
C THR A 253 9.03 -14.00 -2.59
N HIS A 254 8.92 -12.76 -3.03
CA HIS A 254 8.48 -11.63 -2.21
C HIS A 254 7.28 -10.98 -2.88
N ILE A 255 6.19 -10.83 -2.14
CA ILE A 255 4.99 -10.18 -2.63
C ILE A 255 4.56 -9.13 -1.62
N ILE A 256 4.09 -7.97 -2.09
CA ILE A 256 3.38 -7.00 -1.26
C ILE A 256 1.99 -6.82 -1.83
N VAL A 257 0.99 -6.86 -0.97
CA VAL A 257 -0.41 -6.62 -1.32
C VAL A 257 -0.90 -5.41 -0.54
N PHE A 258 -1.51 -4.47 -1.26
CA PHE A 258 -2.28 -3.36 -0.70
C PHE A 258 -3.75 -3.54 -1.07
N GLY A 259 -4.64 -3.28 -0.14
CA GLY A 259 -6.09 -3.29 -0.35
C GLY A 259 -6.64 -1.97 -0.92
N ASP A 260 -5.79 -1.18 -1.55
CA ASP A 260 -6.13 0.10 -2.18
C ASP A 260 -5.06 0.43 -3.23
N SER A 261 -5.45 0.93 -4.38
CA SER A 261 -4.51 1.43 -5.39
C SER A 261 -4.42 2.96 -5.38
N ASP A 262 -5.43 3.63 -4.90
CA ASP A 262 -5.55 5.08 -4.95
C ASP A 262 -4.56 5.81 -4.05
N PHE A 263 -4.13 5.18 -2.94
CA PHE A 263 -3.17 5.81 -2.03
C PHE A 263 -1.86 6.23 -2.72
N ALA A 264 -1.45 5.51 -3.77
CA ALA A 264 -0.25 5.78 -4.56
C ALA A 264 -0.55 6.56 -5.86
N SER A 265 -1.82 6.92 -6.13
CA SER A 265 -2.21 7.74 -7.28
C SER A 265 -1.70 9.18 -7.17
N ASN A 266 -1.62 9.88 -8.29
CA ASN A 266 -1.17 11.28 -8.32
C ASN A 266 -1.90 12.16 -7.30
N LYS A 267 -3.20 11.93 -7.16
CA LYS A 267 -4.07 12.68 -6.24
C LYS A 267 -3.68 12.51 -4.77
N TYR A 268 -3.24 11.31 -4.38
CA TYR A 268 -2.99 10.97 -2.97
C TYR A 268 -1.54 10.61 -2.66
N TYR A 269 -0.68 10.54 -3.66
CA TYR A 269 0.76 10.23 -3.50
C TYR A 269 1.46 11.12 -2.48
N ARG A 270 1.06 12.39 -2.43
CA ARG A 270 1.63 13.39 -1.50
C ARG A 270 0.87 13.53 -0.20
N ALA A 271 -0.19 12.75 0.00
CA ALA A 271 -0.94 12.73 1.25
C ALA A 271 -0.13 11.99 2.32
N LEU A 272 0.16 12.63 3.44
CA LEU A 272 0.93 12.03 4.55
C LEU A 272 2.23 11.35 4.04
N ASN A 273 2.44 10.07 4.35
CA ASN A 273 3.58 9.29 3.90
C ASN A 273 3.24 8.26 2.80
N ASN A 274 2.17 8.47 2.02
CA ASN A 274 1.72 7.53 0.99
C ASN A 274 2.81 7.22 -0.04
N GLY A 275 3.44 8.26 -0.59
CA GLY A 275 4.53 8.09 -1.56
C GLY A 275 5.73 7.35 -0.97
N ASP A 276 6.10 7.64 0.29
CA ASP A 276 7.18 6.95 0.97
C ASP A 276 6.83 5.48 1.20
N PHE A 277 5.58 5.17 1.57
CA PHE A 277 5.14 3.79 1.75
C PHE A 277 5.24 2.99 0.44
N PHE A 278 4.77 3.57 -0.67
CA PHE A 278 4.89 2.96 -2.00
C PHE A 278 6.35 2.71 -2.38
N LEU A 279 7.21 3.72 -2.27
CA LEU A 279 8.61 3.61 -2.66
C LEU A 279 9.40 2.66 -1.75
N ASN A 280 9.20 2.73 -0.42
CA ASN A 280 9.84 1.80 0.53
C ASN A 280 9.48 0.35 0.23
N SER A 281 8.24 0.11 -0.21
CA SER A 281 7.78 -1.22 -0.61
C SER A 281 8.53 -1.75 -1.83
N VAL A 282 8.78 -0.90 -2.85
CA VAL A 282 9.58 -1.29 -4.02
C VAL A 282 11.04 -1.49 -3.64
N ASP A 283 11.61 -0.63 -2.79
CA ASP A 283 12.99 -0.77 -2.31
C ASP A 283 13.18 -2.08 -1.53
N TRP A 284 12.23 -2.45 -0.70
CA TRP A 284 12.25 -3.72 0.03
C TRP A 284 12.16 -4.91 -0.93
N LEU A 285 11.23 -4.90 -1.89
CA LEU A 285 11.11 -5.94 -2.90
C LEU A 285 12.40 -6.11 -3.70
N THR A 286 13.10 -5.03 -3.99
CA THR A 286 14.34 -5.07 -4.75
C THR A 286 15.60 -5.26 -3.90
N LYS A 287 15.48 -5.39 -2.58
CA LYS A 287 16.60 -5.43 -1.62
C LYS A 287 17.50 -4.18 -1.72
N ASN A 288 16.93 -3.01 -1.96
CA ASN A 288 17.63 -1.70 -1.97
C ASN A 288 17.41 -0.96 -0.63
N TYR A 289 17.70 -1.62 0.46
CA TYR A 289 17.41 -1.13 1.82
C TYR A 289 18.09 0.20 2.16
N ASP A 290 19.21 0.51 1.54
CA ASP A 290 19.94 1.76 1.76
C ASP A 290 19.10 2.99 1.32
N LEU A 291 18.28 2.85 0.27
CA LEU A 291 17.42 3.93 -0.21
C LEU A 291 16.32 4.29 0.79
N ILE A 292 15.79 3.32 1.52
CA ILE A 292 14.75 3.54 2.54
C ILE A 292 15.26 4.49 3.64
N SER A 293 16.54 4.36 4.03
CA SER A 293 17.12 5.16 5.12
C SER A 293 17.59 6.56 4.70
N ILE A 294 17.87 6.77 3.41
CA ILE A 294 18.48 8.02 2.89
C ILE A 294 17.44 8.96 2.29
N ARG A 295 16.19 8.49 2.06
CA ARG A 295 15.17 9.32 1.41
C ARG A 295 14.93 10.60 2.19
N ALA A 296 15.24 11.74 1.56
CA ALA A 296 14.97 13.05 2.13
C ALA A 296 13.47 13.19 2.41
N LYS A 297 13.11 13.49 3.65
CA LYS A 297 11.71 13.78 3.98
C LYS A 297 11.28 14.97 3.10
N PRO A 298 10.32 14.79 2.19
CA PRO A 298 9.89 15.90 1.36
C PRO A 298 9.37 17.02 2.27
N HIS A 299 9.89 18.23 2.12
CA HIS A 299 9.26 19.42 2.68
C HIS A 299 7.98 19.69 1.89
N ALA A 300 7.01 18.83 2.02
CA ALA A 300 5.91 18.75 1.10
C ALA A 300 4.73 19.56 1.59
N PHE A 301 4.02 20.07 0.66
CA PHE A 301 2.60 20.32 0.78
C PHE A 301 1.90 19.01 1.18
N ARG A 302 1.85 18.71 2.47
CA ARG A 302 1.05 17.63 2.99
C ARG A 302 -0.39 18.06 2.84
N GLN A 303 -1.18 17.28 2.14
CA GLN A 303 -2.63 17.45 2.23
C GLN A 303 -3.00 17.35 3.72
N LEU A 304 -3.76 18.33 4.20
CA LEU A 304 -4.20 18.33 5.59
C LEU A 304 -5.25 17.23 5.77
N VAL A 305 -4.83 16.11 6.28
CA VAL A 305 -5.74 15.04 6.69
C VAL A 305 -6.09 15.29 8.14
N ILE A 306 -7.36 15.60 8.41
CA ILE A 306 -7.85 15.99 9.73
C ILE A 306 -8.68 14.83 10.30
N ASP A 307 -8.35 14.41 11.51
CA ASP A 307 -9.15 13.46 12.28
C ASP A 307 -10.57 14.03 12.52
N PRO A 308 -11.65 13.20 12.52
CA PRO A 308 -13.01 13.65 12.82
C PRO A 308 -13.15 14.52 14.06
N LYS A 309 -12.43 14.21 15.12
CA LYS A 309 -12.42 15.00 16.36
C LYS A 309 -11.76 16.36 16.19
N GLU A 310 -10.67 16.41 15.44
CA GLU A 310 -9.98 17.66 15.11
C GLU A 310 -10.83 18.53 14.18
N PHE A 311 -11.50 17.91 13.20
CA PHE A 311 -12.43 18.60 12.31
C PHE A 311 -13.60 19.22 13.08
N ASP A 312 -14.23 18.46 13.98
CA ASP A 312 -15.30 18.97 14.84
C ASP A 312 -14.81 20.10 15.74
N PHE A 313 -13.63 19.96 16.33
CA PHE A 313 -13.02 21.04 17.14
C PHE A 313 -12.82 22.32 16.30
N ILE A 314 -12.28 22.22 15.09
CA ILE A 314 -12.09 23.36 14.19
C ILE A 314 -13.44 23.98 13.82
N ARG A 315 -14.43 23.15 13.48
CA ARG A 315 -15.78 23.60 13.10
C ARG A 315 -16.45 24.36 14.25
N TYR A 316 -16.50 23.78 15.45
CA TYR A 316 -17.17 24.40 16.60
C TYR A 316 -16.40 25.61 17.12
N SER A 317 -15.09 25.56 17.16
CA SER A 317 -14.27 26.70 17.58
C SER A 317 -14.43 27.91 16.65
N SER A 318 -14.43 27.68 15.35
CA SER A 318 -14.62 28.76 14.35
C SER A 318 -16.02 29.38 14.40
N TRP A 319 -17.05 28.55 14.57
CA TRP A 319 -18.44 29.01 14.51
C TRP A 319 -18.95 29.61 15.84
N PHE A 320 -18.45 29.16 16.98
CA PHE A 320 -18.97 29.59 18.29
C PHE A 320 -17.92 30.32 19.12
N LEU A 321 -16.70 29.81 19.24
CA LEU A 321 -15.72 30.34 20.18
C LEU A 321 -15.17 31.71 19.72
N VAL A 322 -14.84 31.84 18.45
CA VAL A 322 -14.31 33.09 17.88
C VAL A 322 -15.39 34.18 17.87
N PRO A 323 -16.62 33.99 17.36
CA PRO A 323 -17.65 35.01 17.39
C PRO A 323 -18.06 35.42 18.83
N SER A 324 -18.17 34.42 19.74
CA SER A 324 -18.49 34.71 21.15
C SER A 324 -17.43 35.53 21.83
N GLY A 325 -16.15 35.30 21.55
CA GLY A 325 -15.03 36.11 22.02
C GLY A 325 -15.11 37.53 21.56
N ILE A 326 -15.43 37.76 20.30
CA ILE A 326 -15.59 39.10 19.72
C ILE A 326 -16.77 39.84 20.38
N ILE A 327 -17.90 39.17 20.55
CA ILE A 327 -19.09 39.75 21.22
C ILE A 327 -18.75 40.12 22.67
N MET A 328 -18.06 39.25 23.39
CA MET A 328 -17.64 39.49 24.77
C MET A 328 -16.73 40.70 24.87
N LEU A 329 -15.75 40.82 23.99
CA LEU A 329 -14.86 42.00 23.93
C LEU A 329 -15.64 43.29 23.62
N ALA A 330 -16.60 43.22 22.71
CA ALA A 330 -17.47 44.36 22.36
C ALA A 330 -18.30 44.80 23.57
N VAL A 331 -18.89 43.89 24.33
CA VAL A 331 -19.66 44.17 25.56
C VAL A 331 -18.76 44.81 26.64
N ILE A 332 -17.56 44.26 26.83
CA ILE A 332 -16.59 44.83 27.81
C ILE A 332 -16.19 46.23 27.42
N ALA A 333 -15.88 46.48 26.13
CA ALA A 333 -15.53 47.80 25.63
C ALA A 333 -16.68 48.80 25.77
N TRP A 334 -17.93 48.36 25.51
CA TRP A 334 -19.10 49.18 25.70
C TRP A 334 -19.30 49.55 27.18
N TRP A 335 -19.12 48.57 28.08
CA TRP A 335 -19.29 48.77 29.54
C TRP A 335 -18.23 49.71 30.13
N ARG A 336 -16.99 49.65 29.62
CA ARG A 336 -15.90 50.54 30.05
C ARG A 336 -16.03 51.97 29.51
N ARG A 337 -16.87 52.21 28.50
CA ARG A 337 -17.13 53.56 27.94
C ARG A 337 -18.35 54.25 28.55
N ARG A 338 -19.12 53.56 29.37
CA ARG A 338 -20.20 54.09 30.21
C ARG A 338 -19.68 54.46 31.60
#